data_16b374f91b9009882d661b9ab5d3bbd4
#
_entry.id   16b374f91b9009882d661b9ab5d3bbd4
#
_cell.length_a   1.000
_cell.length_b   1.000
_cell.length_c   1.000
_cell.angle_alpha   90.00
_cell.angle_beta   90.00
_cell.angle_gamma   90.00
#
_symmetry.space_group_name_H-M   'P 1'
#
loop_
_entity.id
_entity.type
_entity.pdbx_description
1 polymer ?
#
loop_
_entity_poly.entity_id
_entity_poly.type
_entity_poly.pdbx_seq_one_letter_code
_entity_poly.pdbx_strand_id
1 'polypeptide(L)'
;MTHEAHDQASHPAGHQALHGSGVISAEALMQRMMHEKQELEVDKYFRALVKLEGSDLHMKVGKPPLVRIRNELRPLNREPVDAEEMARLLIPMMNDRCRRIFDEDGGCDFAHTCNVDGVGWRFRVNILQQMGHMGLVARRVNNKIPDFAGLFLPPSIEKLCGFDQGMILLAGVTGSGKSTTIASMLDYINQRERVHILTLEDPIEFVFTEDKAVINQREVGFDVKDFGIGMKHAVREDPDIMLVGEMRDEESFMTAIHAAETGHLVFGTIHASSSSSTIGRILDLFPEAMHKAIRSAIAFNMKGIVAQKLLKSIKPGVARVPTVEI
;
A
#
# COMPACT_ATOMS: atom_id res chain seq x y z
N MET A 1 -65.19 -36.01 -28.21
CA MET A 1 -65.54 -34.88 -29.05
C MET A 1 -64.68 -33.72 -28.65
N THR A 2 -63.77 -33.39 -29.60
CA THR A 2 -63.21 -32.08 -29.98
C THR A 2 -62.56 -31.24 -28.90
N HIS A 3 -61.20 -31.15 -28.93
CA HIS A 3 -60.40 -30.03 -29.54
C HIS A 3 -60.67 -28.68 -28.85
N GLU A 4 -59.75 -27.98 -28.38
CA GLU A 4 -58.64 -27.30 -29.11
C GLU A 4 -57.52 -26.83 -28.19
N ALA A 5 -56.36 -26.78 -28.78
CA ALA A 5 -55.14 -26.19 -28.22
C ALA A 5 -55.14 -24.66 -28.33
N HIS A 6 -54.54 -23.98 -27.38
CA HIS A 6 -53.95 -22.65 -27.63
C HIS A 6 -52.66 -22.50 -26.81
N ASP A 7 -51.70 -22.47 -27.46
CA ASP A 7 -50.43 -21.74 -27.68
C ASP A 7 -50.31 -20.48 -26.83
N GLN A 8 -49.30 -20.41 -26.13
CA GLN A 8 -48.77 -19.38 -25.68
C GLN A 8 -47.58 -18.93 -25.35
N ALA A 9 -46.97 -18.07 -25.59
CA ALA A 9 -45.77 -17.21 -25.52
C ALA A 9 -45.03 -17.26 -24.17
N SER A 10 -43.88 -17.86 -24.26
CA SER A 10 -42.82 -17.75 -23.26
C SER A 10 -42.14 -16.36 -23.32
N HIS A 11 -42.18 -15.62 -22.25
CA HIS A 11 -41.29 -14.49 -22.01
C HIS A 11 -40.10 -14.96 -21.19
N PRO A 12 -38.86 -14.80 -21.66
CA PRO A 12 -37.71 -14.96 -20.79
C PRO A 12 -37.49 -13.67 -19.98
N ALA A 13 -37.79 -13.73 -18.70
CA ALA A 13 -37.33 -12.71 -17.76
C ALA A 13 -35.83 -12.80 -17.63
N GLY A 14 -35.15 -11.90 -18.28
CA GLY A 14 -33.71 -11.70 -18.13
C GLY A 14 -33.38 -11.18 -16.74
N HIS A 15 -32.92 -12.06 -15.87
CA HIS A 15 -32.16 -11.65 -14.70
C HIS A 15 -30.79 -11.22 -15.12
N GLN A 16 -30.62 -9.92 -15.39
CA GLN A 16 -29.31 -9.30 -15.37
C GLN A 16 -28.84 -9.24 -13.90
N ALA A 17 -28.07 -10.25 -13.53
CA ALA A 17 -27.30 -10.20 -12.30
C ALA A 17 -26.19 -9.16 -12.45
N LEU A 18 -26.37 -8.03 -11.76
CA LEU A 18 -25.33 -7.04 -11.53
C LEU A 18 -24.31 -7.65 -10.54
N HIS A 19 -23.39 -8.45 -11.03
CA HIS A 19 -22.18 -8.84 -10.29
C HIS A 19 -21.07 -7.86 -10.65
N GLY A 20 -21.05 -6.72 -9.97
CA GLY A 20 -19.89 -5.84 -9.88
C GLY A 20 -18.87 -6.40 -8.87
N SER A 21 -18.27 -7.56 -9.15
CA SER A 21 -17.07 -7.99 -8.43
C SER A 21 -15.90 -7.18 -8.99
N GLY A 22 -15.23 -6.40 -8.14
CA GLY A 22 -14.05 -5.60 -8.50
C GLY A 22 -12.80 -6.45 -8.80
N VAL A 23 -12.97 -7.68 -9.22
CA VAL A 23 -11.90 -8.57 -9.68
C VAL A 23 -11.69 -8.29 -11.17
N ILE A 24 -10.51 -7.82 -11.53
CA ILE A 24 -10.09 -7.64 -12.91
C ILE A 24 -10.15 -9.00 -13.60
N SER A 25 -10.91 -9.12 -14.72
CA SER A 25 -10.92 -10.36 -15.50
C SER A 25 -9.53 -10.66 -16.06
N ALA A 26 -9.23 -11.93 -16.34
CA ALA A 26 -7.97 -12.33 -16.99
C ALA A 26 -7.73 -11.59 -18.32
N GLU A 27 -8.79 -11.29 -19.07
CA GLU A 27 -8.71 -10.50 -20.29
C GLU A 27 -8.36 -9.03 -20.01
N ALA A 28 -8.95 -8.43 -18.98
CA ALA A 28 -8.62 -7.07 -18.56
C ALA A 28 -7.18 -7.01 -17.99
N LEU A 29 -6.71 -8.07 -17.33
CA LEU A 29 -5.33 -8.21 -16.89
C LEU A 29 -4.37 -8.32 -18.09
N MET A 30 -4.70 -9.13 -19.09
CA MET A 30 -3.93 -9.21 -20.35
C MET A 30 -3.92 -7.90 -21.12
N GLN A 31 -5.05 -7.22 -21.25
CA GLN A 31 -5.12 -5.89 -21.87
C GLN A 31 -4.27 -4.88 -21.08
N ARG A 32 -4.27 -4.96 -19.76
CA ARG A 32 -3.44 -4.12 -18.91
C ARG A 32 -1.96 -4.41 -19.09
N MET A 33 -1.54 -5.68 -19.12
CA MET A 33 -0.15 -6.07 -19.43
C MET A 33 0.29 -5.64 -20.83
N MET A 34 -0.62 -5.60 -21.81
CA MET A 34 -0.35 -5.05 -23.14
C MET A 34 -0.28 -3.51 -23.14
N HIS A 35 -1.03 -2.83 -22.25
CA HIS A 35 -0.99 -1.37 -22.05
C HIS A 35 0.26 -0.93 -21.27
N GLU A 36 0.70 -1.71 -20.29
CA GLU A 36 1.94 -1.47 -19.54
C GLU A 36 3.22 -1.51 -20.42
N LYS A 37 3.13 -2.10 -21.62
CA LYS A 37 4.20 -2.02 -22.63
C LYS A 37 4.18 -0.73 -23.45
N GLN A 38 3.13 0.08 -23.35
CA GLN A 38 3.04 1.33 -24.10
C GLN A 38 3.47 2.48 -23.17
N GLU A 39 4.66 2.98 -23.46
CA GLU A 39 5.23 4.15 -22.77
C GLU A 39 4.29 5.36 -22.95
N LEU A 40 3.80 5.89 -21.83
CA LEU A 40 2.93 7.05 -21.85
C LEU A 40 3.75 8.34 -22.05
N GLU A 41 3.22 9.31 -22.76
CA GLU A 41 3.91 10.58 -22.97
C GLU A 41 4.26 11.30 -21.65
N VAL A 42 3.44 11.14 -20.64
CA VAL A 42 3.64 11.70 -19.29
C VAL A 42 4.85 11.09 -18.58
N ASP A 43 5.30 9.88 -18.94
CA ASP A 43 6.41 9.18 -18.29
C ASP A 43 7.73 9.95 -18.36
N LYS A 44 7.89 10.83 -19.32
CA LYS A 44 9.04 11.76 -19.39
C LYS A 44 9.19 12.58 -18.12
N TYR A 45 8.10 12.95 -17.44
CA TYR A 45 8.14 13.73 -16.19
C TYR A 45 8.42 12.86 -14.99
N PHE A 46 7.92 11.62 -14.97
CA PHE A 46 8.27 10.63 -13.95
C PHE A 46 9.74 10.25 -14.03
N ARG A 47 10.28 10.08 -15.22
CA ARG A 47 11.74 9.87 -15.42
C ARG A 47 12.55 11.06 -14.95
N ALA A 48 12.11 12.28 -15.24
CA ALA A 48 12.78 13.48 -14.75
C ALA A 48 12.75 13.56 -13.21
N LEU A 49 11.61 13.22 -12.58
CA LEU A 49 11.49 13.15 -11.11
C LEU A 49 12.54 12.20 -10.51
N VAL A 50 12.69 10.99 -11.08
CA VAL A 50 13.67 10.00 -10.60
C VAL A 50 15.10 10.50 -10.81
N LYS A 51 15.45 10.97 -12.01
CA LYS A 51 16.79 11.45 -12.34
C LYS A 51 17.25 12.67 -11.53
N LEU A 52 16.30 13.50 -11.10
CA LEU A 52 16.55 14.64 -10.21
C LEU A 52 16.51 14.29 -8.73
N GLU A 53 16.34 12.99 -8.39
CA GLU A 53 16.18 12.50 -7.02
C GLU A 53 15.04 13.21 -6.27
N GLY A 54 14.02 13.67 -7.00
CA GLY A 54 12.86 14.35 -6.44
C GLY A 54 11.93 13.37 -5.70
N SER A 55 11.12 13.92 -4.79
CA SER A 55 10.11 13.16 -4.03
C SER A 55 8.73 13.21 -4.66
N ASP A 56 8.34 14.35 -5.21
CA ASP A 56 6.98 14.56 -5.73
C ASP A 56 7.03 15.32 -7.08
N LEU A 57 6.11 14.95 -7.97
CA LEU A 57 5.81 15.65 -9.23
C LEU A 57 4.46 16.37 -9.08
N HIS A 58 4.41 17.63 -9.45
CA HIS A 58 3.19 18.43 -9.49
C HIS A 58 2.98 18.97 -10.89
N MET A 59 1.80 18.75 -11.46
CA MET A 59 1.40 19.29 -12.75
C MET A 59 0.09 20.09 -12.60
N LYS A 60 0.11 21.32 -13.06
CA LYS A 60 -1.00 22.26 -13.01
C LYS A 60 -1.04 23.08 -14.30
N VAL A 61 -2.24 23.27 -14.85
CA VAL A 61 -2.45 24.11 -16.03
C VAL A 61 -1.93 25.53 -15.79
N GLY A 62 -1.24 26.08 -16.78
CA GLY A 62 -0.62 27.39 -16.74
C GLY A 62 0.73 27.46 -16.00
N LYS A 63 1.28 26.32 -15.63
CA LYS A 63 2.63 26.20 -15.02
C LYS A 63 3.44 25.12 -15.72
N PRO A 64 4.79 25.27 -15.79
CA PRO A 64 5.64 24.11 -16.09
C PRO A 64 5.45 23.03 -15.03
N PRO A 65 5.65 21.73 -15.33
CA PRO A 65 5.68 20.69 -14.32
C PRO A 65 6.73 21.00 -13.25
N LEU A 66 6.39 20.77 -11.98
CA LEU A 66 7.25 21.08 -10.84
C LEU A 66 7.67 19.79 -10.16
N VAL A 67 8.93 19.70 -9.78
CA VAL A 67 9.49 18.58 -9.03
C VAL A 67 9.91 19.06 -7.65
N ARG A 68 9.54 18.31 -6.62
CA ARG A 68 9.98 18.60 -5.24
C ARG A 68 11.35 17.97 -5.01
N ILE A 69 12.36 18.81 -4.78
CA ILE A 69 13.72 18.40 -4.48
C ILE A 69 14.10 19.03 -3.15
N ARG A 70 14.52 18.24 -2.15
CA ARG A 70 14.89 18.70 -0.80
C ARG A 70 13.86 19.65 -0.18
N ASN A 71 12.59 19.29 -0.28
CA ASN A 71 11.42 20.04 0.19
C ASN A 71 11.06 21.31 -0.60
N GLU A 72 11.79 21.69 -1.66
CA GLU A 72 11.49 22.83 -2.51
C GLU A 72 10.85 22.39 -3.83
N LEU A 73 9.79 23.06 -4.27
CA LEU A 73 9.21 22.87 -5.59
C LEU A 73 10.02 23.67 -6.64
N ARG A 74 10.60 22.95 -7.61
CA ARG A 74 11.39 23.52 -8.70
C ARG A 74 10.74 23.22 -10.04
N PRO A 75 10.56 24.23 -10.91
CA PRO A 75 10.02 24.00 -12.23
C PRO A 75 11.00 23.23 -13.12
N LEU A 76 10.51 22.34 -13.94
CA LEU A 76 11.26 21.77 -15.04
C LEU A 76 11.45 22.82 -16.15
N ASN A 77 12.57 22.73 -16.87
CA ASN A 77 12.88 23.67 -17.94
C ASN A 77 12.04 23.36 -19.19
N ARG A 78 10.80 23.86 -19.20
CA ARG A 78 9.90 23.81 -20.34
C ARG A 78 8.77 24.86 -20.19
N GLU A 79 8.03 25.08 -21.29
CA GLU A 79 6.85 25.96 -21.28
C GLU A 79 5.73 25.43 -20.36
N PRO A 80 4.87 26.32 -19.86
CA PRO A 80 3.68 25.94 -19.11
C PRO A 80 2.80 24.96 -19.88
N VAL A 81 2.20 23.99 -19.16
CA VAL A 81 1.25 23.03 -19.71
C VAL A 81 -0.13 23.71 -19.82
N ASP A 82 -0.74 23.68 -20.99
CA ASP A 82 -2.11 24.16 -21.18
C ASP A 82 -3.15 23.06 -20.83
N ALA A 83 -4.43 23.39 -20.92
CA ALA A 83 -5.52 22.49 -20.55
C ALA A 83 -5.65 21.28 -21.49
N GLU A 84 -5.41 21.48 -22.78
CA GLU A 84 -5.51 20.43 -23.81
C GLU A 84 -4.35 19.44 -23.65
N GLU A 85 -3.13 19.94 -23.51
CA GLU A 85 -1.96 19.10 -23.24
C GLU A 85 -2.12 18.33 -21.92
N MET A 86 -2.64 18.97 -20.86
CA MET A 86 -2.88 18.31 -19.56
C MET A 86 -3.84 17.12 -19.73
N ALA A 87 -4.97 17.32 -20.40
CA ALA A 87 -5.92 16.24 -20.65
C ALA A 87 -5.30 15.11 -21.47
N ARG A 88 -4.56 15.44 -22.54
CA ARG A 88 -3.86 14.49 -23.40
C ARG A 88 -2.83 13.65 -22.62
N LEU A 89 -2.15 14.24 -21.65
CA LEU A 89 -1.17 13.55 -20.80
C LEU A 89 -1.81 12.66 -19.74
N LEU A 90 -2.89 13.12 -19.11
CA LEU A 90 -3.42 12.48 -17.90
C LEU A 90 -4.53 11.46 -18.18
N ILE A 91 -5.38 11.68 -19.18
CA ILE A 91 -6.48 10.76 -19.51
C ILE A 91 -5.98 9.34 -19.82
N PRO A 92 -4.88 9.13 -20.58
CA PRO A 92 -4.36 7.79 -20.83
C PRO A 92 -3.84 7.05 -19.59
N MET A 93 -3.53 7.76 -18.50
CA MET A 93 -3.09 7.14 -17.24
C MET A 93 -4.23 6.47 -16.48
N MET A 94 -5.46 6.94 -16.67
CA MET A 94 -6.62 6.47 -15.93
C MET A 94 -7.25 5.25 -16.60
N ASN A 95 -7.40 4.16 -15.86
CA ASN A 95 -8.25 3.05 -16.27
C ASN A 95 -9.75 3.41 -16.11
N ASP A 96 -10.64 2.55 -16.59
CA ASP A 96 -12.10 2.82 -16.58
C ASP A 96 -12.68 3.04 -15.16
N ARG A 97 -12.09 2.40 -14.13
CA ARG A 97 -12.48 2.63 -12.73
C ARG A 97 -12.05 4.03 -12.28
N CYS A 98 -10.79 4.39 -12.53
CA CYS A 98 -10.28 5.71 -12.16
C CYS A 98 -11.04 6.84 -12.88
N ARG A 99 -11.40 6.63 -14.16
CA ARG A 99 -12.19 7.62 -14.90
C ARG A 99 -13.56 7.84 -14.29
N ARG A 100 -14.27 6.76 -13.92
CA ARG A 100 -15.57 6.87 -13.25
C ARG A 100 -15.47 7.62 -11.93
N ILE A 101 -14.48 7.26 -11.09
CA ILE A 101 -14.27 7.95 -9.81
C ILE A 101 -13.93 9.43 -10.04
N PHE A 102 -13.08 9.73 -11.02
CA PHE A 102 -12.73 11.11 -11.35
C PHE A 102 -13.93 11.91 -11.84
N ASP A 103 -14.81 11.32 -12.64
CA ASP A 103 -16.02 11.97 -13.16
C ASP A 103 -17.05 12.22 -12.05
N GLU A 104 -17.13 11.34 -11.04
CA GLU A 104 -18.05 11.42 -9.91
C GLU A 104 -17.53 12.35 -8.79
N ASP A 105 -16.25 12.20 -8.40
CA ASP A 105 -15.67 12.81 -7.21
C ASP A 105 -14.71 13.97 -7.51
N GLY A 106 -14.35 14.18 -8.77
CA GLY A 106 -13.38 15.22 -9.18
C GLY A 106 -11.93 14.90 -8.86
N GLY A 107 -11.63 13.64 -8.50
CA GLY A 107 -10.28 13.18 -8.22
C GLY A 107 -10.19 11.64 -8.16
N CYS A 108 -9.04 11.08 -8.46
CA CYS A 108 -8.78 9.65 -8.29
C CYS A 108 -7.33 9.38 -7.90
N ASP A 109 -7.15 8.36 -7.07
CA ASP A 109 -5.85 7.86 -6.62
C ASP A 109 -5.56 6.49 -7.27
N PHE A 110 -4.33 6.31 -7.74
CA PHE A 110 -3.87 5.03 -8.28
C PHE A 110 -2.34 4.94 -8.26
N ALA A 111 -1.83 3.73 -8.42
CA ALA A 111 -0.40 3.49 -8.59
C ALA A 111 -0.02 3.53 -10.08
N HIS A 112 1.10 4.16 -10.39
CA HIS A 112 1.71 4.18 -11.72
C HIS A 112 3.14 3.65 -11.64
N THR A 113 3.55 2.85 -12.62
CA THR A 113 4.91 2.33 -12.71
C THR A 113 5.56 2.82 -13.99
N CYS A 114 6.75 3.41 -13.88
CA CYS A 114 7.53 3.91 -15.00
C CYS A 114 8.92 3.28 -14.98
N ASN A 115 9.41 2.81 -16.13
CA ASN A 115 10.77 2.28 -16.23
C ASN A 115 11.75 3.44 -16.40
N VAL A 116 12.81 3.44 -15.58
CA VAL A 116 13.92 4.37 -15.65
C VAL A 116 15.23 3.59 -15.63
N ASP A 117 15.96 3.62 -16.74
CA ASP A 117 17.24 2.95 -16.90
C ASP A 117 17.22 1.45 -16.54
N GLY A 118 16.13 0.75 -16.91
CA GLY A 118 15.93 -0.68 -16.66
C GLY A 118 15.30 -1.01 -15.31
N VAL A 119 15.08 -0.01 -14.45
CA VAL A 119 14.46 -0.18 -13.13
C VAL A 119 13.02 0.33 -13.15
N GLY A 120 12.08 -0.51 -12.70
CA GLY A 120 10.68 -0.12 -12.50
C GLY A 120 10.52 0.74 -11.24
N TRP A 121 10.09 1.98 -11.42
CA TRP A 121 9.80 2.90 -10.31
C TRP A 121 8.30 3.03 -10.13
N ARG A 122 7.83 2.85 -8.91
CA ARG A 122 6.42 3.00 -8.54
C ARG A 122 6.14 4.41 -8.02
N PHE A 123 4.96 4.94 -8.37
CA PHE A 123 4.49 6.24 -7.95
C PHE A 123 3.04 6.13 -7.46
N ARG A 124 2.73 6.84 -6.40
CA ARG A 124 1.35 7.13 -5.99
C ARG A 124 0.91 8.36 -6.74
N VAL A 125 -0.14 8.25 -7.52
CA VAL A 125 -0.64 9.30 -8.38
C VAL A 125 -2.04 9.69 -7.91
N ASN A 126 -2.23 10.98 -7.68
CA ASN A 126 -3.54 11.60 -7.53
C ASN A 126 -3.77 12.50 -8.74
N ILE A 127 -4.78 12.21 -9.53
CA ILE A 127 -5.31 13.12 -10.55
C ILE A 127 -6.50 13.84 -9.92
N LEU A 128 -6.50 15.17 -10.02
CA LEU A 128 -7.49 16.02 -9.38
C LEU A 128 -8.05 17.06 -10.34
N GLN A 129 -9.25 17.54 -10.05
CA GLN A 129 -9.86 18.67 -10.73
C GLN A 129 -9.71 19.92 -9.87
N GLN A 130 -9.27 21.02 -10.47
CA GLN A 130 -9.19 22.32 -9.81
C GLN A 130 -9.56 23.43 -10.79
N MET A 131 -10.48 24.35 -10.41
CA MET A 131 -10.92 25.46 -11.25
C MET A 131 -11.32 25.04 -12.67
N GLY A 132 -11.96 23.87 -12.81
CA GLY A 132 -12.40 23.33 -14.08
C GLY A 132 -11.29 22.64 -14.93
N HIS A 133 -10.08 22.51 -14.42
CA HIS A 133 -8.95 21.90 -15.12
C HIS A 133 -8.39 20.69 -14.36
N MET A 134 -7.85 19.74 -15.11
CA MET A 134 -7.13 18.61 -14.53
C MET A 134 -5.77 19.04 -13.99
N GLY A 135 -5.32 18.34 -12.95
CA GLY A 135 -3.98 18.42 -12.42
C GLY A 135 -3.51 17.06 -11.91
N LEU A 136 -2.21 16.95 -11.62
CA LEU A 136 -1.61 15.73 -11.09
C LEU A 136 -0.67 16.07 -9.95
N VAL A 137 -0.75 15.27 -8.90
CA VAL A 137 0.29 15.17 -7.87
C VAL A 137 0.71 13.72 -7.79
N ALA A 138 2.00 13.47 -7.96
CA ALA A 138 2.54 12.12 -7.85
C ALA A 138 3.70 12.09 -6.86
N ARG A 139 3.72 11.08 -6.00
CA ARG A 139 4.79 10.80 -5.05
C ARG A 139 5.56 9.56 -5.45
N ARG A 140 6.87 9.67 -5.49
CA ARG A 140 7.76 8.54 -5.75
C ARG A 140 7.77 7.61 -4.55
N VAL A 141 7.50 6.32 -4.78
CA VAL A 141 7.65 5.26 -3.79
C VAL A 141 9.13 4.85 -3.72
N ASN A 142 9.64 4.66 -2.51
CA ASN A 142 11.02 4.26 -2.34
C ASN A 142 11.21 2.77 -2.69
N ASN A 143 12.24 2.49 -3.47
CA ASN A 143 12.70 1.13 -3.78
C ASN A 143 14.03 0.79 -3.09
N LYS A 144 14.60 1.71 -2.34
CA LYS A 144 15.78 1.48 -1.53
C LYS A 144 15.39 1.42 -0.06
N ILE A 145 15.45 0.23 0.49
CA ILE A 145 15.16 -0.04 1.90
C ILE A 145 16.46 0.09 2.69
N PRO A 146 16.54 0.97 3.70
CA PRO A 146 17.73 1.09 4.53
C PRO A 146 17.87 -0.12 5.45
N ASP A 147 19.10 -0.52 5.76
CA ASP A 147 19.39 -1.54 6.76
C ASP A 147 19.25 -1.01 8.21
N PHE A 148 19.32 -1.89 9.19
CA PHE A 148 19.19 -1.52 10.61
C PHE A 148 20.25 -0.54 11.07
N ALA A 149 21.48 -0.66 10.57
CA ALA A 149 22.59 0.23 10.92
C ALA A 149 22.36 1.64 10.35
N GLY A 150 21.91 1.72 9.10
CA GLY A 150 21.54 2.99 8.45
C GLY A 150 20.36 3.68 9.12
N LEU A 151 19.47 2.93 9.74
CA LEU A 151 18.34 3.44 10.52
C LEU A 151 18.69 3.72 11.99
N PHE A 152 19.87 3.36 12.46
CA PHE A 152 20.25 3.45 13.88
C PHE A 152 19.34 2.66 14.82
N LEU A 153 18.83 1.51 14.35
CA LEU A 153 18.00 0.63 15.14
C LEU A 153 18.85 -0.25 16.07
N PRO A 154 18.35 -0.58 17.29
CA PRO A 154 19.08 -1.43 18.20
C PRO A 154 19.10 -2.90 17.73
N PRO A 155 20.11 -3.70 18.14
CA PRO A 155 20.23 -5.12 17.77
C PRO A 155 19.04 -6.00 18.21
N SER A 156 18.23 -5.54 19.15
CA SER A 156 17.00 -6.23 19.58
C SER A 156 15.95 -6.34 18.45
N ILE A 157 15.95 -5.42 17.48
CA ILE A 157 15.07 -5.50 16.31
C ILE A 157 15.41 -6.72 15.43
N GLU A 158 16.69 -7.01 15.25
CA GLU A 158 17.15 -8.18 14.50
C GLU A 158 16.66 -9.50 15.13
N LYS A 159 16.64 -9.59 16.47
CA LYS A 159 16.15 -10.77 17.18
C LYS A 159 14.66 -11.03 16.93
N LEU A 160 13.86 -10.00 16.72
CA LEU A 160 12.44 -10.14 16.38
C LEU A 160 12.24 -10.77 14.99
N CYS A 161 13.17 -10.59 14.08
CA CYS A 161 13.09 -11.19 12.74
C CYS A 161 13.34 -12.71 12.73
N GLY A 162 13.84 -13.29 13.82
CA GLY A 162 14.13 -14.72 13.92
C GLY A 162 13.00 -15.57 14.52
N PHE A 163 11.79 -15.05 14.63
CA PHE A 163 10.63 -15.85 15.03
C PHE A 163 9.97 -16.48 13.80
N ASP A 164 9.59 -17.74 13.92
CA ASP A 164 8.90 -18.47 12.85
C ASP A 164 7.38 -18.18 12.84
N GLN A 165 6.79 -17.80 13.99
CA GLN A 165 5.37 -17.54 14.12
C GLN A 165 5.06 -16.58 15.27
N GLY A 166 3.88 -15.98 15.22
CA GLY A 166 3.38 -15.06 16.23
C GLY A 166 3.17 -13.66 15.67
N MET A 167 3.10 -12.66 16.54
CA MET A 167 2.77 -11.29 16.16
C MET A 167 3.84 -10.31 16.64
N ILE A 168 4.26 -9.42 15.77
CA ILE A 168 5.15 -8.29 16.05
C ILE A 168 4.43 -7.00 15.66
N LEU A 169 4.25 -6.10 16.63
CA LEU A 169 3.56 -4.83 16.40
C LEU A 169 4.53 -3.65 16.49
N LEU A 170 4.45 -2.76 15.51
CA LEU A 170 5.09 -1.47 15.57
C LEU A 170 4.07 -0.39 15.96
N ALA A 171 4.32 0.25 17.09
CA ALA A 171 3.48 1.30 17.63
C ALA A 171 4.13 2.69 17.48
N GLY A 172 3.34 3.72 17.28
CA GLY A 172 3.83 5.10 17.16
C GLY A 172 2.89 5.98 16.34
N VAL A 173 3.08 7.28 16.47
CA VAL A 173 2.31 8.26 15.68
C VAL A 173 2.66 8.20 14.18
N THR A 174 1.84 8.82 13.35
CA THR A 174 2.15 8.99 11.92
C THR A 174 3.50 9.69 11.74
N GLY A 175 4.33 9.17 10.83
CA GLY A 175 5.67 9.70 10.58
C GLY A 175 6.72 9.36 11.64
N SER A 176 6.45 8.41 12.55
CA SER A 176 7.44 7.90 13.51
C SER A 176 8.42 6.88 12.93
N GLY A 177 8.26 6.48 11.66
CA GLY A 177 9.15 5.58 10.95
C GLY A 177 8.77 4.09 11.05
N LYS A 178 7.56 3.74 11.49
CA LYS A 178 7.08 2.34 11.61
C LYS A 178 7.25 1.56 10.31
N SER A 179 6.67 2.06 9.21
CA SER A 179 6.73 1.40 7.89
C SER A 179 8.17 1.20 7.41
N THR A 180 9.05 2.18 7.65
CA THR A 180 10.47 2.06 7.30
C THR A 180 11.17 0.97 8.10
N THR A 181 10.87 0.87 9.40
CA THR A 181 11.43 -0.16 10.27
C THR A 181 10.92 -1.54 9.88
N ILE A 182 9.61 -1.69 9.61
CA ILE A 182 9.05 -2.97 9.13
C ILE A 182 9.66 -3.35 7.78
N ALA A 183 9.75 -2.41 6.84
CA ALA A 183 10.37 -2.68 5.54
C ALA A 183 11.81 -3.19 5.71
N SER A 184 12.59 -2.57 6.60
CA SER A 184 13.94 -3.02 6.94
C SER A 184 13.95 -4.42 7.58
N MET A 185 12.97 -4.76 8.44
CA MET A 185 12.84 -6.09 9.03
C MET A 185 12.50 -7.15 7.98
N LEU A 186 11.53 -6.88 7.12
CA LEU A 186 11.14 -7.78 6.04
C LEU A 186 12.26 -7.96 5.01
N ASP A 187 12.98 -6.89 4.66
CA ASP A 187 14.14 -6.99 3.76
C ASP A 187 15.30 -7.76 4.37
N TYR A 188 15.50 -7.63 5.70
CA TYR A 188 16.47 -8.46 6.44
C TYR A 188 16.15 -9.95 6.32
N ILE A 189 14.86 -10.33 6.44
CA ILE A 189 14.40 -11.71 6.27
C ILE A 189 14.54 -12.15 4.81
N ASN A 190 14.08 -11.31 3.86
CA ASN A 190 14.18 -11.55 2.42
C ASN A 190 15.60 -11.94 1.96
N GLN A 191 16.61 -11.29 2.52
CA GLN A 191 18.01 -11.59 2.19
C GLN A 191 18.53 -12.91 2.80
N ARG A 192 17.82 -13.52 3.77
CA ARG A 192 18.31 -14.66 4.56
C ARG A 192 17.50 -15.92 4.42
N GLU A 193 16.18 -15.81 4.26
CA GLU A 193 15.24 -16.92 4.37
C GLU A 193 14.48 -17.15 3.06
N ARG A 194 14.16 -18.41 2.80
CA ARG A 194 13.37 -18.84 1.63
C ARG A 194 11.92 -19.00 2.06
N VAL A 195 11.22 -17.88 2.18
CA VAL A 195 9.86 -17.79 2.70
C VAL A 195 8.98 -17.00 1.75
N HIS A 196 7.67 -17.16 1.88
CA HIS A 196 6.69 -16.35 1.19
C HIS A 196 6.23 -15.22 2.12
N ILE A 197 6.52 -13.98 1.73
CA ILE A 197 6.10 -12.77 2.43
C ILE A 197 4.93 -12.16 1.69
N LEU A 198 3.80 -11.97 2.37
CA LEU A 198 2.64 -11.28 1.81
C LEU A 198 2.39 -9.98 2.56
N THR A 199 2.27 -8.88 1.84
CA THR A 199 1.93 -7.58 2.45
C THR A 199 0.56 -7.09 2.00
N LEU A 200 -0.19 -6.50 2.94
CA LEU A 200 -1.41 -5.76 2.71
C LEU A 200 -1.20 -4.33 3.22
N GLU A 201 -1.15 -3.37 2.33
CA GLU A 201 -0.76 -1.99 2.63
C GLU A 201 -1.76 -0.97 2.08
N ASP A 202 -1.88 0.18 2.73
CA ASP A 202 -2.75 1.31 2.32
C ASP A 202 -2.00 2.65 2.49
N PRO A 203 -1.23 3.00 1.50
CA PRO A 203 -0.74 2.24 0.35
C PRO A 203 0.64 1.62 0.56
N ILE A 204 1.19 0.94 -0.47
CA ILE A 204 2.58 0.47 -0.50
C ILE A 204 3.56 1.65 -0.37
N GLU A 205 4.39 1.64 0.68
CA GLU A 205 5.40 2.69 0.93
C GLU A 205 6.79 2.32 0.43
N PHE A 206 7.12 1.03 0.33
CA PHE A 206 8.39 0.51 -0.20
C PHE A 206 8.11 -0.62 -1.18
N VAL A 207 8.83 -0.65 -2.29
CA VAL A 207 8.84 -1.80 -3.20
C VAL A 207 10.04 -2.64 -2.88
N PHE A 208 9.82 -3.92 -2.55
CA PHE A 208 10.88 -4.88 -2.28
C PHE A 208 11.50 -5.40 -3.58
N THR A 209 12.81 -5.64 -3.54
CA THR A 209 13.49 -6.45 -4.55
C THR A 209 13.67 -7.84 -3.94
N GLU A 210 13.06 -8.84 -4.54
CA GLU A 210 13.17 -10.23 -4.08
C GLU A 210 14.62 -10.73 -4.17
N ASP A 211 15.08 -11.42 -3.12
CA ASP A 211 16.37 -12.11 -3.06
C ASP A 211 16.13 -13.62 -2.80
N LYS A 212 15.99 -14.04 -1.54
CA LYS A 212 15.67 -15.42 -1.20
C LYS A 212 14.17 -15.66 -1.00
N ALA A 213 13.47 -14.65 -0.50
CA ALA A 213 12.01 -14.72 -0.31
C ALA A 213 11.26 -14.42 -1.60
N VAL A 214 10.03 -14.94 -1.70
CA VAL A 214 9.01 -14.49 -2.66
C VAL A 214 8.15 -13.45 -1.94
N ILE A 215 7.90 -12.29 -2.55
CA ILE A 215 7.20 -11.18 -1.88
C ILE A 215 6.00 -10.71 -2.70
N ASN A 216 4.81 -11.00 -2.22
CA ASN A 216 3.57 -10.50 -2.81
C ASN A 216 3.09 -9.26 -2.06
N GLN A 217 3.18 -8.08 -2.69
CA GLN A 217 2.70 -6.82 -2.14
C GLN A 217 1.34 -6.48 -2.73
N ARG A 218 0.34 -6.29 -1.88
CA ARG A 218 -1.04 -5.97 -2.28
C ARG A 218 -1.48 -4.64 -1.68
N GLU A 219 -1.91 -3.71 -2.52
CA GLU A 219 -2.39 -2.40 -2.12
C GLU A 219 -3.91 -2.39 -1.97
N VAL A 220 -4.39 -1.93 -0.81
CA VAL A 220 -5.83 -1.76 -0.54
C VAL A 220 -6.40 -0.67 -1.45
N GLY A 221 -7.61 -0.92 -1.96
CA GLY A 221 -8.25 -0.03 -2.93
C GLY A 221 -7.78 -0.21 -4.36
N PHE A 222 -6.67 -0.94 -4.59
CA PHE A 222 -6.11 -1.21 -5.89
C PHE A 222 -6.09 -2.71 -6.23
N ASP A 223 -5.36 -3.52 -5.46
CA ASP A 223 -5.23 -4.97 -5.66
C ASP A 223 -6.30 -5.74 -4.85
N VAL A 224 -6.74 -5.17 -3.74
CA VAL A 224 -7.81 -5.69 -2.90
C VAL A 224 -8.77 -4.57 -2.52
N LYS A 225 -10.04 -4.93 -2.26
CA LYS A 225 -11.08 -3.94 -1.96
C LYS A 225 -10.84 -3.23 -0.64
N ASP A 226 -10.55 -4.00 0.41
CA ASP A 226 -10.34 -3.55 1.78
C ASP A 226 -9.44 -4.54 2.54
N PHE A 227 -9.00 -4.18 3.74
CA PHE A 227 -8.15 -5.02 4.58
C PHE A 227 -8.82 -6.35 4.96
N GLY A 228 -10.11 -6.34 5.32
CA GLY A 228 -10.83 -7.55 5.74
C GLY A 228 -10.89 -8.60 4.63
N ILE A 229 -11.23 -8.20 3.41
CA ILE A 229 -11.22 -9.07 2.24
C ILE A 229 -9.80 -9.52 1.91
N GLY A 230 -8.84 -8.59 1.93
CA GLY A 230 -7.43 -8.89 1.68
C GLY A 230 -6.89 -9.95 2.63
N MET A 231 -7.14 -9.82 3.92
CA MET A 231 -6.72 -10.77 4.95
C MET A 231 -7.37 -12.16 4.79
N LYS A 232 -8.66 -12.21 4.44
CA LYS A 232 -9.37 -13.49 4.17
C LYS A 232 -8.75 -14.26 2.99
N HIS A 233 -8.23 -13.55 2.00
CA HIS A 233 -7.51 -14.16 0.89
C HIS A 233 -6.09 -14.53 1.28
N ALA A 234 -5.39 -13.64 1.97
CA ALA A 234 -3.99 -13.77 2.35
C ALA A 234 -3.67 -15.09 3.05
N VAL A 235 -4.46 -15.51 4.03
CA VAL A 235 -4.27 -16.77 4.76
C VAL A 235 -4.44 -18.05 3.90
N ARG A 236 -4.88 -17.91 2.65
CA ARG A 236 -5.04 -19.01 1.69
C ARG A 236 -4.00 -18.98 0.58
N GLU A 237 -3.12 -18.01 0.61
CA GLU A 237 -2.05 -17.81 -0.38
C GLU A 237 -0.73 -18.43 0.07
N ASP A 238 -0.76 -19.28 1.12
CA ASP A 238 0.38 -19.99 1.68
C ASP A 238 1.54 -19.08 2.11
N PRO A 239 1.27 -17.99 2.86
CA PRO A 239 2.32 -17.11 3.33
C PRO A 239 2.97 -17.68 4.59
N ASP A 240 4.28 -17.55 4.72
CA ASP A 240 4.99 -17.76 5.98
C ASP A 240 4.95 -16.51 6.84
N ILE A 241 5.04 -15.35 6.20
CA ILE A 241 5.09 -14.04 6.83
C ILE A 241 4.03 -13.12 6.24
N MET A 242 3.34 -12.40 7.09
CA MET A 242 2.31 -11.44 6.69
C MET A 242 2.61 -10.05 7.25
N LEU A 243 2.45 -9.02 6.44
CA LEU A 243 2.39 -7.62 6.90
C LEU A 243 0.97 -7.10 6.74
N VAL A 244 0.38 -6.64 7.84
CA VAL A 244 -0.85 -5.85 7.85
C VAL A 244 -0.47 -4.39 8.10
N GLY A 245 -0.56 -3.57 7.07
CA GLY A 245 -0.05 -2.20 7.07
C GLY A 245 -0.57 -1.35 8.22
N GLU A 246 -1.86 -1.46 8.54
CA GLU A 246 -2.45 -0.85 9.73
C GLU A 246 -3.64 -1.65 10.25
N MET A 247 -3.66 -1.92 11.57
CA MET A 247 -4.75 -2.61 12.26
C MET A 247 -5.64 -1.58 12.95
N ARG A 248 -6.77 -1.23 12.32
CA ARG A 248 -7.68 -0.15 12.78
C ARG A 248 -8.99 -0.65 13.38
N ASP A 249 -9.34 -1.90 13.13
CA ASP A 249 -10.64 -2.48 13.45
C ASP A 249 -10.52 -3.90 14.01
N GLU A 250 -11.63 -4.37 14.61
CA GLU A 250 -11.76 -5.70 15.20
C GLU A 250 -11.46 -6.81 14.21
N GLU A 251 -12.00 -6.73 12.97
CA GLU A 251 -11.91 -7.80 11.98
C GLU A 251 -10.47 -8.03 11.51
N SER A 252 -9.75 -6.95 11.17
CA SER A 252 -8.34 -7.04 10.75
C SER A 252 -7.44 -7.55 11.88
N PHE A 253 -7.70 -7.12 13.12
CA PHE A 253 -6.91 -7.56 14.27
C PHE A 253 -7.18 -9.04 14.63
N MET A 254 -8.44 -9.48 14.60
CA MET A 254 -8.80 -10.89 14.84
C MET A 254 -8.20 -11.81 13.78
N THR A 255 -8.25 -11.41 12.52
CA THR A 255 -7.65 -12.21 11.43
C THR A 255 -6.13 -12.32 11.60
N ALA A 256 -5.46 -11.25 12.03
CA ALA A 256 -4.04 -11.26 12.35
C ALA A 256 -3.69 -12.18 13.53
N ILE A 257 -4.52 -12.18 14.60
CA ILE A 257 -4.38 -13.15 15.71
C ILE A 257 -4.50 -14.59 15.19
N HIS A 258 -5.55 -14.88 14.42
CA HIS A 258 -5.78 -16.23 13.89
C HIS A 258 -4.63 -16.70 12.97
N ALA A 259 -4.09 -15.79 12.13
CA ALA A 259 -2.91 -16.10 11.33
C ALA A 259 -1.70 -16.45 12.22
N ALA A 260 -1.45 -15.66 13.27
CA ALA A 260 -0.38 -15.92 14.23
C ALA A 260 -0.57 -17.23 15.01
N GLU A 261 -1.81 -17.63 15.31
CA GLU A 261 -2.15 -18.90 15.96
C GLU A 261 -1.97 -20.12 15.03
N THR A 262 -2.10 -19.90 13.72
CA THR A 262 -2.02 -20.98 12.72
C THR A 262 -0.66 -21.09 12.05
N GLY A 263 0.39 -20.53 12.64
CA GLY A 263 1.78 -20.77 12.23
C GLY A 263 2.44 -19.66 11.42
N HIS A 264 1.77 -18.51 11.24
CA HIS A 264 2.33 -17.39 10.48
C HIS A 264 3.04 -16.38 11.40
N LEU A 265 4.10 -15.74 10.91
CA LEU A 265 4.67 -14.56 11.54
C LEU A 265 3.98 -13.31 11.00
N VAL A 266 3.26 -12.59 11.85
CA VAL A 266 2.46 -11.43 11.46
C VAL A 266 3.10 -10.14 11.95
N PHE A 267 3.45 -9.25 11.04
CA PHE A 267 3.82 -7.88 11.33
C PHE A 267 2.61 -6.96 11.19
N GLY A 268 2.51 -5.97 12.08
CA GLY A 268 1.44 -4.99 11.96
C GLY A 268 1.81 -3.64 12.54
N THR A 269 1.03 -2.61 12.18
CA THR A 269 1.17 -1.30 12.80
C THR A 269 -0.09 -0.89 13.56
N ILE A 270 0.13 -0.15 14.64
CA ILE A 270 -0.93 0.43 15.45
C ILE A 270 -0.54 1.83 15.94
N HIS A 271 -1.53 2.69 16.12
CA HIS A 271 -1.29 4.02 16.69
C HIS A 271 -1.35 3.99 18.22
N ALA A 272 -0.19 3.95 18.85
CA ALA A 272 -0.03 4.05 20.30
C ALA A 272 1.27 4.78 20.64
N SER A 273 1.38 5.32 21.84
CA SER A 273 2.53 6.16 22.27
C SER A 273 3.64 5.39 22.99
N SER A 274 3.36 4.18 23.46
CA SER A 274 4.28 3.31 24.21
C SER A 274 3.88 1.84 24.03
N SER A 275 4.76 0.91 24.40
CA SER A 275 4.47 -0.52 24.37
C SER A 275 3.31 -0.88 25.32
N SER A 276 3.29 -0.30 26.50
CA SER A 276 2.22 -0.54 27.48
C SER A 276 0.86 0.00 27.02
N SER A 277 0.81 1.20 26.43
CA SER A 277 -0.43 1.79 25.91
C SER A 277 -0.96 1.05 24.67
N THR A 278 -0.11 0.29 23.98
CA THR A 278 -0.52 -0.52 22.83
C THR A 278 -1.54 -1.59 23.22
N ILE A 279 -1.36 -2.25 24.37
CA ILE A 279 -2.31 -3.26 24.85
C ILE A 279 -3.69 -2.64 25.11
N GLY A 280 -3.74 -1.47 25.75
CA GLY A 280 -5.00 -0.74 25.93
C GLY A 280 -5.65 -0.40 24.59
N ARG A 281 -4.85 0.11 23.65
CA ARG A 281 -5.34 0.48 22.33
C ARG A 281 -5.87 -0.69 21.50
N ILE A 282 -5.28 -1.89 21.67
CA ILE A 282 -5.82 -3.11 21.07
C ILE A 282 -7.18 -3.44 21.67
N LEU A 283 -7.31 -3.38 23.00
CA LEU A 283 -8.57 -3.69 23.68
C LEU A 283 -9.69 -2.72 23.29
N ASP A 284 -9.38 -1.45 23.03
CA ASP A 284 -10.35 -0.46 22.56
C ASP A 284 -11.01 -0.83 21.22
N LEU A 285 -10.42 -1.74 20.45
CA LEU A 285 -11.00 -2.25 19.18
C LEU A 285 -12.12 -3.27 19.43
N PHE A 286 -12.25 -3.81 20.65
CA PHE A 286 -13.13 -4.94 20.96
C PHE A 286 -14.15 -4.58 22.03
N PRO A 287 -15.35 -5.23 21.98
CA PRO A 287 -16.31 -5.15 23.07
C PRO A 287 -15.70 -5.65 24.40
N GLU A 288 -16.06 -5.05 25.52
CA GLU A 288 -15.53 -5.37 26.85
C GLU A 288 -15.63 -6.87 27.19
N ALA A 289 -16.71 -7.53 26.77
CA ALA A 289 -16.92 -8.96 26.95
C ALA A 289 -15.80 -9.83 26.34
N MET A 290 -15.12 -9.35 25.29
CA MET A 290 -14.04 -10.05 24.60
C MET A 290 -12.65 -9.76 25.22
N HIS A 291 -12.49 -8.74 26.06
CA HIS A 291 -11.18 -8.29 26.56
C HIS A 291 -10.37 -9.40 27.21
N LYS A 292 -11.01 -10.31 27.96
CA LYS A 292 -10.31 -11.43 28.59
C LYS A 292 -9.73 -12.40 27.56
N ALA A 293 -10.49 -12.73 26.55
CA ALA A 293 -10.07 -13.62 25.46
C ALA A 293 -8.93 -12.97 24.65
N ILE A 294 -9.08 -11.70 24.29
CA ILE A 294 -8.06 -10.95 23.54
C ILE A 294 -6.76 -10.83 24.33
N ARG A 295 -6.82 -10.55 25.64
CA ARG A 295 -5.59 -10.53 26.49
C ARG A 295 -4.88 -11.87 26.47
N SER A 296 -5.62 -13.00 26.54
CA SER A 296 -5.03 -14.32 26.46
C SER A 296 -4.40 -14.59 25.09
N ALA A 297 -5.10 -14.27 24.01
CA ALA A 297 -4.58 -14.44 22.66
C ALA A 297 -3.30 -13.61 22.42
N ILE A 298 -3.28 -12.36 22.88
CA ILE A 298 -2.07 -11.50 22.83
C ILE A 298 -0.93 -12.12 23.65
N ALA A 299 -1.21 -12.60 24.87
CA ALA A 299 -0.17 -13.17 25.74
C ALA A 299 0.53 -14.41 25.12
N PHE A 300 -0.19 -15.20 24.33
CA PHE A 300 0.39 -16.38 23.66
C PHE A 300 1.09 -16.04 22.34
N ASN A 301 0.55 -15.12 21.56
CA ASN A 301 1.00 -14.88 20.19
C ASN A 301 1.98 -13.71 20.05
N MET A 302 1.96 -12.73 20.97
CA MET A 302 2.82 -11.54 20.88
C MET A 302 4.29 -11.90 21.11
N LYS A 303 5.13 -11.63 20.12
CA LYS A 303 6.59 -11.79 20.20
C LYS A 303 7.30 -10.49 20.52
N GLY A 304 6.71 -9.35 20.14
CA GLY A 304 7.25 -8.04 20.49
C GLY A 304 6.33 -6.89 20.13
N ILE A 305 6.43 -5.83 20.92
CA ILE A 305 5.83 -4.52 20.62
C ILE A 305 6.96 -3.51 20.58
N VAL A 306 7.14 -2.88 19.44
CA VAL A 306 8.17 -1.86 19.21
C VAL A 306 7.50 -0.50 19.14
N ALA A 307 7.50 0.25 20.24
CA ALA A 307 7.00 1.61 20.24
C ALA A 307 8.10 2.57 19.80
N GLN A 308 7.85 3.35 18.73
CA GLN A 308 8.87 4.13 18.05
C GLN A 308 8.50 5.61 17.92
N LYS A 309 9.50 6.47 18.19
CA LYS A 309 9.46 7.92 17.94
C LYS A 309 10.72 8.34 17.18
N LEU A 310 10.62 9.38 16.35
CA LEU A 310 11.77 10.00 15.71
C LEU A 310 12.16 11.28 16.46
N LEU A 311 13.40 11.33 16.92
CA LEU A 311 14.00 12.51 17.55
C LEU A 311 14.92 13.23 16.56
N LYS A 312 15.08 14.55 16.77
CA LYS A 312 16.07 15.33 16.01
C LYS A 312 17.48 14.82 16.34
N SER A 313 18.23 14.49 15.31
CA SER A 313 19.62 14.03 15.49
C SER A 313 20.57 15.18 15.83
N ILE A 314 21.57 14.88 16.65
CA ILE A 314 22.72 15.74 16.87
C ILE A 314 23.90 15.39 15.92
N LYS A 315 23.80 14.27 15.21
CA LYS A 315 24.83 13.80 14.26
C LYS A 315 24.74 14.60 12.96
N PRO A 316 25.83 15.21 12.50
CA PRO A 316 25.86 15.93 11.22
C PRO A 316 25.43 15.02 10.06
N GLY A 317 24.60 15.54 9.14
CA GLY A 317 24.11 14.81 7.97
C GLY A 317 22.92 13.87 8.26
N VAL A 318 22.54 13.65 9.52
CA VAL A 318 21.40 12.84 9.93
C VAL A 318 20.32 13.75 10.49
N ALA A 319 19.15 13.79 9.85
CA ALA A 319 18.08 14.69 10.26
C ALA A 319 17.35 14.20 11.53
N ARG A 320 17.04 12.89 11.61
CA ARG A 320 16.31 12.26 12.71
C ARG A 320 16.84 10.86 12.97
N VAL A 321 16.71 10.42 14.22
CA VAL A 321 17.04 9.06 14.66
C VAL A 321 15.85 8.47 15.41
N PRO A 322 15.58 7.15 15.29
CA PRO A 322 14.55 6.51 16.07
C PRO A 322 14.97 6.35 17.53
N THR A 323 14.02 6.49 18.42
CA THR A 323 14.08 5.91 19.77
C THR A 323 13.00 4.86 19.85
N VAL A 324 13.33 3.70 20.41
CA VAL A 324 12.44 2.55 20.50
C VAL A 324 12.34 2.05 21.93
N GLU A 325 11.15 1.61 22.30
CA GLU A 325 10.80 0.83 23.49
C GLU A 325 10.33 -0.54 22.97
N ILE A 326 10.90 -1.62 23.50
CA ILE A 326 10.58 -2.97 23.05
C ILE A 326 10.16 -3.81 24.23
#